data_937efee40e7666821b0cf785604c45f2
#
_entry.id   937efee40e7666821b0cf785604c45f2
#
_cell.length_a   1.000
_cell.length_b   1.000
_cell.length_c   1.000
_cell.angle_alpha   90.00
_cell.angle_beta   90.00
_cell.angle_gamma   90.00
#
_symmetry.space_group_name_H-M   'P 1'
#
loop_
_entity.id
_entity.type
_entity.pdbx_description
1 polymer ?
#
loop_
_entity_poly.entity_id
_entity_poly.type
_entity_poly.pdbx_seq_one_letter_code
_entity_poly.pdbx_strand_id
1 'polypeptide(L)'
;HVLFRRQRQMCIRDRNALVGDHIFIKKILSANKNFHPRYDARQRTYKYFINTPSNYEPYNLGHSYFIRNELKISKLNLIAESFLGKNNFTNYSKLRVDQNPFREVTTSKWTKSSQNFIYTITGNPFLHNMVRSIVGVQLAVDEGKISIATINTSLKTPLEERFKYVVPADGLYLWKIKY
;
A
#
# COMPACT_ATOMS: atom_id res chain seq x y z
N HIS A 1 17.61 -32.93 13.45
CA HIS A 1 17.03 -31.56 13.46
C HIS A 1 18.08 -30.44 13.54
N VAL A 2 19.20 -30.61 14.23
CA VAL A 2 20.26 -29.59 14.40
C VAL A 2 21.04 -29.36 13.12
N LEU A 3 21.37 -30.39 12.36
CA LEU A 3 22.12 -30.33 11.09
C LEU A 3 21.34 -29.54 10.01
N PHE A 4 20.04 -29.78 9.89
CA PHE A 4 19.17 -29.00 8.96
C PHE A 4 19.05 -27.52 9.31
N ARG A 5 19.13 -27.17 10.58
CA ARG A 5 19.11 -25.76 11.02
C ARG A 5 20.42 -25.05 10.67
N ARG A 6 21.56 -25.74 10.83
CA ARG A 6 22.90 -25.22 10.49
C ARG A 6 23.07 -25.00 8.98
N GLN A 7 22.66 -25.99 8.14
CA GLN A 7 22.70 -25.85 6.67
C GLN A 7 21.80 -24.69 6.19
N ARG A 8 20.59 -24.47 6.75
CA ARG A 8 19.72 -23.34 6.39
C ARG A 8 20.35 -21.99 6.74
N GLN A 9 21.03 -21.89 7.88
CA GLN A 9 21.73 -20.66 8.28
C GLN A 9 22.92 -20.34 7.36
N MET A 10 23.69 -21.33 6.96
CA MET A 10 24.76 -21.16 5.96
C MET A 10 24.18 -20.67 4.63
N CYS A 11 23.15 -21.31 4.10
CA CYS A 11 22.49 -20.86 2.86
C CYS A 11 21.93 -19.42 2.93
N ILE A 12 21.47 -18.95 4.08
CA ILE A 12 20.97 -17.56 4.25
C ILE A 12 22.15 -16.58 4.17
N ARG A 13 23.26 -16.86 4.86
CA ARG A 13 24.46 -16.01 4.85
C ARG A 13 25.06 -15.91 3.46
N ASP A 14 25.22 -17.04 2.77
CA ASP A 14 25.83 -17.09 1.45
C ASP A 14 24.96 -16.35 0.41
N ARG A 15 23.64 -16.49 0.50
CA ARG A 15 22.70 -15.75 -0.37
C ARG A 15 22.70 -14.27 -0.07
N ASN A 16 22.77 -13.85 1.20
CA ASN A 16 22.87 -12.44 1.56
C ASN A 16 24.17 -11.81 1.05
N ALA A 17 25.27 -12.57 0.99
CA ALA A 17 26.52 -12.11 0.39
C ALA A 17 26.42 -11.88 -1.14
N LEU A 18 25.50 -12.58 -1.82
CA LEU A 18 25.33 -12.50 -3.27
C LEU A 18 24.30 -11.45 -3.72
N VAL A 19 23.29 -11.14 -2.90
CA VAL A 19 22.17 -10.27 -3.31
C VAL A 19 22.46 -8.77 -3.14
N GLY A 20 23.59 -8.39 -2.58
CA GLY A 20 23.97 -6.99 -2.35
C GLY A 20 23.19 -6.31 -1.23
N ASP A 21 23.52 -5.03 -0.98
CA ASP A 21 23.05 -4.30 0.23
C ASP A 21 21.56 -3.90 0.21
N HIS A 22 20.92 -3.96 -0.96
CA HIS A 22 19.50 -3.57 -1.11
C HIS A 22 18.51 -4.68 -0.77
N ILE A 23 18.98 -5.92 -0.61
CA ILE A 23 18.13 -7.08 -0.33
C ILE A 23 18.66 -7.82 0.89
N PHE A 24 17.78 -8.15 1.83
CA PHE A 24 18.14 -8.96 2.99
C PHE A 24 17.20 -10.15 3.17
N ILE A 25 17.74 -11.36 3.07
CA ILE A 25 17.01 -12.61 3.26
C ILE A 25 16.98 -12.93 4.76
N LYS A 26 15.81 -12.77 5.37
CA LYS A 26 15.60 -13.04 6.81
C LYS A 26 15.35 -14.51 7.10
N LYS A 27 14.67 -15.22 6.18
CA LYS A 27 14.21 -16.58 6.41
C LYS A 27 14.01 -17.32 5.10
N ILE A 28 14.35 -18.61 5.09
CA ILE A 28 14.05 -19.54 3.99
C ILE A 28 13.15 -20.64 4.56
N LEU A 29 12.04 -20.89 3.90
CA LEU A 29 11.07 -21.93 4.26
C LEU A 29 10.85 -22.86 3.08
N SER A 30 10.58 -24.12 3.36
CA SER A 30 10.07 -25.06 2.35
C SER A 30 8.65 -24.68 1.99
N ALA A 31 8.32 -24.76 0.71
CA ALA A 31 6.98 -24.57 0.19
C ALA A 31 6.51 -25.83 -0.56
N ASN A 32 5.21 -25.98 -0.76
CA ASN A 32 4.66 -27.02 -1.60
C ASN A 32 5.19 -26.89 -3.04
N LYS A 33 5.31 -28.01 -3.77
CA LYS A 33 5.82 -28.03 -5.15
C LYS A 33 5.01 -27.12 -6.09
N ASN A 34 3.71 -26.99 -5.86
CA ASN A 34 2.79 -26.18 -6.66
C ASN A 34 2.60 -24.75 -6.14
N PHE A 35 3.37 -24.34 -5.09
CA PHE A 35 3.25 -22.99 -4.53
C PHE A 35 3.65 -21.92 -5.54
N HIS A 36 2.73 -20.96 -5.74
CA HIS A 36 2.99 -19.82 -6.60
C HIS A 36 2.90 -18.49 -5.81
N PRO A 37 4.02 -17.75 -5.64
CA PRO A 37 4.08 -16.61 -4.72
C PRO A 37 3.13 -15.45 -5.08
N ARG A 38 2.65 -15.36 -6.32
CA ARG A 38 1.71 -14.34 -6.75
C ARG A 38 0.25 -14.78 -6.59
N TYR A 39 -0.07 -16.01 -6.95
CA TYR A 39 -1.46 -16.50 -7.01
C TYR A 39 -1.96 -17.04 -5.69
N ASP A 40 -1.09 -17.64 -4.86
CA ASP A 40 -1.47 -18.16 -3.55
C ASP A 40 -1.49 -17.09 -2.45
N ALA A 41 -1.10 -15.86 -2.78
CA ALA A 41 -1.18 -14.75 -1.84
C ALA A 41 -2.65 -14.38 -1.56
N ARG A 42 -3.09 -14.62 -0.33
CA ARG A 42 -4.47 -14.35 0.15
C ARG A 42 -4.71 -12.89 0.50
N GLN A 43 -3.70 -12.23 1.06
CA GLN A 43 -3.77 -10.81 1.42
C GLN A 43 -2.43 -10.12 1.17
N ARG A 44 -2.53 -8.85 0.79
CA ARG A 44 -1.40 -7.93 0.70
C ARG A 44 -1.69 -6.70 1.52
N THR A 45 -0.73 -6.30 2.33
CA THR A 45 -0.78 -5.06 3.08
C THR A 45 0.22 -4.09 2.49
N TYR A 46 -0.24 -2.91 2.14
CA TYR A 46 0.61 -1.79 1.75
C TYR A 46 0.61 -0.74 2.84
N LYS A 47 1.73 -0.06 2.97
CA LYS A 47 1.86 1.17 3.75
C LYS A 47 2.32 2.29 2.85
N TYR A 48 1.76 3.47 3.05
CA TYR A 48 2.19 4.68 2.39
C TYR A 48 2.61 5.70 3.45
N PHE A 49 3.86 6.20 3.32
CA PHE A 49 4.48 7.09 4.28
C PHE A 49 4.47 8.52 3.77
N ILE A 50 4.01 9.44 4.62
CA ILE A 50 3.97 10.88 4.33
C ILE A 50 4.67 11.64 5.46
N ASN A 51 5.49 12.61 5.06
CA ASN A 51 6.05 13.61 5.97
C ASN A 51 5.38 14.98 5.73
N THR A 52 5.26 15.74 6.82
CA THR A 52 4.80 17.13 6.83
C THR A 52 5.87 18.00 7.48
N PRO A 53 5.78 19.34 7.47
CA PRO A 53 6.77 20.18 8.11
C PRO A 53 7.02 19.85 9.58
N SER A 54 6.00 19.41 10.32
CA SER A 54 6.11 19.08 11.74
C SER A 54 6.91 17.81 12.04
N ASN A 55 7.13 16.95 11.03
CA ASN A 55 7.85 15.67 11.19
C ASN A 55 8.85 15.41 10.05
N TYR A 56 9.32 16.48 9.41
CA TYR A 56 10.30 16.38 8.33
C TYR A 56 11.67 15.99 8.85
N GLU A 57 12.21 14.94 8.27
CA GLU A 57 13.57 14.47 8.52
C GLU A 57 14.29 14.24 7.19
N PRO A 58 15.45 14.88 6.94
CA PRO A 58 16.16 14.80 5.66
C PRO A 58 16.50 13.38 5.20
N TYR A 59 16.77 12.47 6.13
CA TYR A 59 17.06 11.06 5.79
C TYR A 59 15.84 10.26 5.29
N ASN A 60 14.63 10.80 5.42
CA ASN A 60 13.43 10.22 4.85
C ASN A 60 13.22 10.60 3.37
N LEU A 61 14.08 11.44 2.80
CA LEU A 61 14.01 11.82 1.39
C LEU A 61 14.17 10.57 0.50
N GLY A 62 13.25 10.41 -0.46
CA GLY A 62 13.17 9.21 -1.31
C GLY A 62 12.54 7.98 -0.65
N HIS A 63 12.20 8.05 0.65
CA HIS A 63 11.55 6.97 1.40
C HIS A 63 10.14 7.31 1.89
N SER A 64 9.72 8.56 1.74
CA SER A 64 8.39 9.06 2.07
C SER A 64 8.01 10.22 1.15
N TYR A 65 6.71 10.45 1.01
CA TYR A 65 6.20 11.59 0.27
C TYR A 65 6.10 12.82 1.18
N PHE A 66 6.79 13.91 0.83
CA PHE A 66 6.70 15.17 1.57
C PHE A 66 5.55 16.02 1.03
N ILE A 67 4.69 16.49 1.93
CA ILE A 67 3.65 17.48 1.64
C ILE A 67 3.81 18.69 2.56
N ARG A 68 3.45 19.87 2.05
CA ARG A 68 3.62 21.13 2.79
C ARG A 68 2.53 21.39 3.84
N ASN A 69 1.39 20.76 3.69
CA ASN A 69 0.24 20.94 4.56
C ASN A 69 0.25 19.91 5.70
N GLU A 70 -0.12 20.35 6.90
CA GLU A 70 -0.32 19.43 8.02
C GLU A 70 -1.59 18.59 7.81
N LEU A 71 -1.54 17.34 8.25
CA LEU A 71 -2.63 16.38 8.11
C LEU A 71 -3.40 16.21 9.42
N LYS A 72 -4.72 16.10 9.32
CA LYS A 72 -5.61 15.78 10.45
C LYS A 72 -6.04 14.31 10.38
N ILE A 73 -5.45 13.48 11.24
CA ILE A 73 -5.69 12.02 11.27
C ILE A 73 -7.17 11.67 11.41
N SER A 74 -7.92 12.37 12.25
CA SER A 74 -9.35 12.10 12.45
C SER A 74 -10.14 12.27 11.15
N LYS A 75 -9.90 13.37 10.42
CA LYS A 75 -10.55 13.63 9.13
C LYS A 75 -10.15 12.58 8.08
N LEU A 76 -8.85 12.27 7.99
CA LEU A 76 -8.35 11.26 7.04
C LEU A 76 -8.91 9.86 7.33
N ASN A 77 -9.11 9.48 8.60
CA ASN A 77 -9.70 8.19 8.93
C ASN A 77 -11.18 8.12 8.53
N LEU A 78 -11.96 9.19 8.70
CA LEU A 78 -13.34 9.25 8.19
C LEU A 78 -13.40 9.03 6.67
N ILE A 79 -12.46 9.63 5.93
CA ILE A 79 -12.37 9.42 4.47
C ILE A 79 -11.93 7.98 4.15
N ALA A 80 -10.97 7.44 4.92
CA ALA A 80 -10.42 6.11 4.71
C ALA A 80 -11.46 4.99 4.89
N GLU A 81 -12.44 5.17 5.77
CA GLU A 81 -13.54 4.22 6.01
C GLU A 81 -14.38 3.97 4.75
N SER A 82 -14.51 4.94 3.85
CA SER A 82 -15.24 4.80 2.59
C SER A 82 -14.69 3.67 1.70
N PHE A 83 -13.42 3.33 1.82
CA PHE A 83 -12.77 2.30 1.00
C PHE A 83 -12.90 0.88 1.54
N LEU A 84 -13.47 0.69 2.74
CA LEU A 84 -13.64 -0.63 3.34
C LEU A 84 -14.69 -1.46 2.60
N GLY A 85 -14.49 -2.78 2.61
CA GLY A 85 -15.39 -3.74 1.98
C GLY A 85 -15.13 -3.93 0.49
N LYS A 86 -16.12 -4.52 -0.20
CA LYS A 86 -16.07 -4.82 -1.64
C LYS A 86 -16.60 -3.64 -2.43
N ASN A 87 -15.74 -2.99 -3.19
CA ASN A 87 -16.04 -1.78 -3.94
C ASN A 87 -15.52 -1.85 -5.39
N ASN A 88 -16.04 -0.96 -6.24
CA ASN A 88 -15.57 -0.77 -7.60
C ASN A 88 -14.43 0.26 -7.62
N PHE A 89 -13.24 -0.15 -8.05
CA PHE A 89 -12.05 0.72 -8.10
C PHE A 89 -11.68 1.18 -9.52
N THR A 90 -12.65 1.22 -10.45
CA THR A 90 -12.44 1.69 -11.82
C THR A 90 -11.78 3.07 -11.85
N ASN A 91 -12.28 4.02 -11.07
CA ASN A 91 -11.77 5.39 -11.05
C ASN A 91 -10.42 5.56 -10.34
N TYR A 92 -9.96 4.54 -9.62
CA TYR A 92 -8.72 4.56 -8.82
C TYR A 92 -7.56 3.81 -9.48
N SER A 93 -7.74 3.29 -10.68
CA SER A 93 -6.74 2.42 -11.31
C SER A 93 -6.68 2.58 -12.83
N LYS A 94 -5.57 2.15 -13.43
CA LYS A 94 -5.48 1.96 -14.86
C LYS A 94 -5.85 0.49 -15.15
N LEU A 95 -7.11 0.25 -15.47
CA LEU A 95 -7.58 -1.08 -15.83
C LEU A 95 -7.03 -1.52 -17.20
N ARG A 96 -6.78 -2.81 -17.32
CA ARG A 96 -6.61 -3.48 -18.61
C ARG A 96 -7.99 -3.85 -19.15
N VAL A 97 -8.08 -4.09 -20.44
CA VAL A 97 -9.30 -4.65 -21.08
C VAL A 97 -9.68 -5.93 -20.32
N ASP A 98 -10.94 -6.10 -20.02
CA ASP A 98 -11.54 -7.26 -19.33
C ASP A 98 -11.07 -7.49 -17.86
N GLN A 99 -10.37 -6.53 -17.28
CA GLN A 99 -9.94 -6.63 -15.88
C GLN A 99 -11.10 -6.28 -14.94
N ASN A 100 -11.50 -7.25 -14.09
CA ASN A 100 -12.51 -7.02 -13.06
C ASN A 100 -12.06 -5.86 -12.12
N PRO A 101 -12.84 -4.78 -11.97
CA PRO A 101 -12.50 -3.64 -11.13
C PRO A 101 -12.82 -3.83 -9.64
N PHE A 102 -13.65 -4.82 -9.30
CA PHE A 102 -14.07 -5.04 -7.92
C PHE A 102 -12.94 -5.59 -7.05
N ARG A 103 -12.69 -4.95 -5.92
CA ARG A 103 -11.69 -5.38 -4.92
C ARG A 103 -12.30 -5.30 -3.53
N GLU A 104 -11.79 -6.15 -2.65
CA GLU A 104 -12.16 -6.15 -1.24
C GLU A 104 -11.01 -5.58 -0.41
N VAL A 105 -11.29 -4.55 0.36
CA VAL A 105 -10.37 -3.91 1.28
C VAL A 105 -10.81 -4.23 2.70
N THR A 106 -9.96 -4.91 3.45
CA THR A 106 -10.24 -5.34 4.82
C THR A 106 -9.70 -4.37 5.88
N THR A 107 -8.73 -3.54 5.50
CA THR A 107 -8.17 -2.50 6.36
C THR A 107 -7.90 -1.26 5.52
N SER A 108 -8.32 -0.10 6.01
CA SER A 108 -8.05 1.20 5.42
C SER A 108 -7.99 2.22 6.54
N LYS A 109 -6.77 2.62 6.97
CA LYS A 109 -6.61 3.51 8.12
C LYS A 109 -5.33 4.31 8.09
N TRP A 110 -5.38 5.48 8.70
CA TRP A 110 -4.25 6.35 8.96
C TRP A 110 -3.79 6.24 10.41
N THR A 111 -2.49 6.27 10.61
CA THR A 111 -1.84 6.37 11.91
C THR A 111 -0.73 7.42 11.84
N LYS A 112 -0.38 8.01 12.99
CA LYS A 112 0.76 8.92 13.11
C LYS A 112 1.82 8.25 13.98
N SER A 113 3.05 8.23 13.52
CA SER A 113 4.24 7.96 14.31
C SER A 113 4.97 9.29 14.59
N SER A 114 6.04 9.26 15.39
CA SER A 114 6.88 10.46 15.60
C SER A 114 7.41 11.05 14.29
N GLN A 115 7.68 10.22 13.28
CA GLN A 115 8.37 10.59 12.05
C GLN A 115 7.47 10.62 10.81
N ASN A 116 6.29 10.00 10.83
CA ASN A 116 5.47 9.83 9.62
C ASN A 116 3.98 9.77 9.90
N PHE A 117 3.20 10.27 8.94
CA PHE A 117 1.82 9.83 8.74
C PHE A 117 1.84 8.58 7.89
N ILE A 118 1.14 7.55 8.32
CA ILE A 118 1.18 6.22 7.68
C ILE A 118 -0.24 5.80 7.31
N TYR A 119 -0.49 5.68 6.02
CA TYR A 119 -1.70 5.01 5.53
C TYR A 119 -1.45 3.52 5.40
N THR A 120 -2.28 2.71 6.02
CA THR A 120 -2.23 1.25 5.92
C THR A 120 -3.48 0.73 5.23
N ILE A 121 -3.28 -0.03 4.15
CA ILE A 121 -4.36 -0.67 3.41
C ILE A 121 -4.08 -2.16 3.23
N THR A 122 -5.08 -3.00 3.51
CA THR A 122 -5.00 -4.46 3.34
C THR A 122 -6.16 -4.94 2.47
N GLY A 123 -5.87 -5.81 1.54
CA GLY A 123 -6.87 -6.41 0.64
C GLY A 123 -6.24 -7.44 -0.30
N ASN A 124 -7.02 -7.97 -1.23
CA ASN A 124 -6.51 -8.89 -2.26
C ASN A 124 -7.48 -9.02 -3.43
N PRO A 125 -6.96 -8.94 -4.67
CA PRO A 125 -5.71 -8.31 -5.10
C PRO A 125 -5.86 -6.78 -5.22
N PHE A 126 -4.76 -6.06 -5.46
CA PHE A 126 -4.80 -4.64 -5.80
C PHE A 126 -4.62 -4.43 -7.31
N LEU A 127 -5.23 -3.36 -7.84
CA LEU A 127 -5.08 -2.93 -9.22
C LEU A 127 -3.85 -2.04 -9.39
N HIS A 128 -3.42 -1.83 -10.64
CA HIS A 128 -2.29 -0.95 -10.94
C HIS A 128 -2.55 0.49 -10.47
N ASN A 129 -1.63 1.07 -9.74
CA ASN A 129 -1.71 2.39 -9.12
C ASN A 129 -2.84 2.60 -8.09
N MET A 130 -3.65 1.57 -7.79
CA MET A 130 -4.83 1.69 -6.92
C MET A 130 -4.52 2.35 -5.56
N VAL A 131 -3.52 1.86 -4.84
CA VAL A 131 -3.16 2.39 -3.51
C VAL A 131 -2.71 3.85 -3.59
N ARG A 132 -1.89 4.20 -4.58
CA ARG A 132 -1.41 5.57 -4.79
C ARG A 132 -2.54 6.53 -5.14
N SER A 133 -3.51 6.08 -5.96
CA SER A 133 -4.69 6.86 -6.29
C SER A 133 -5.62 7.04 -5.07
N ILE A 134 -5.83 5.99 -4.28
CA ILE A 134 -6.61 6.08 -3.03
C ILE A 134 -6.01 7.12 -2.08
N VAL A 135 -4.69 7.10 -1.87
CA VAL A 135 -4.02 8.10 -1.02
C VAL A 135 -4.18 9.50 -1.62
N GLY A 136 -3.94 9.67 -2.91
CA GLY A 136 -4.05 10.97 -3.58
C GLY A 136 -5.47 11.56 -3.51
N VAL A 137 -6.48 10.72 -3.68
CA VAL A 137 -7.89 11.14 -3.57
C VAL A 137 -8.24 11.53 -2.13
N GLN A 138 -7.75 10.80 -1.12
CA GLN A 138 -7.96 11.17 0.28
C GLN A 138 -7.32 12.52 0.62
N LEU A 139 -6.10 12.80 0.13
CA LEU A 139 -5.46 14.10 0.28
C LEU A 139 -6.24 15.20 -0.43
N ALA A 140 -6.76 14.95 -1.65
CA ALA A 140 -7.59 15.90 -2.39
C ALA A 140 -8.91 16.23 -1.66
N VAL A 141 -9.50 15.27 -0.95
CA VAL A 141 -10.66 15.53 -0.07
C VAL A 141 -10.25 16.34 1.16
N ASP A 142 -9.10 16.05 1.74
CA ASP A 142 -8.59 16.82 2.88
C ASP A 142 -8.34 18.29 2.50
N GLU A 143 -7.87 18.55 1.30
CA GLU A 143 -7.67 19.87 0.71
C GLU A 143 -8.97 20.52 0.19
N GLY A 144 -10.11 19.84 0.26
CA GLY A 144 -11.41 20.36 -0.21
C GLY A 144 -11.61 20.38 -1.73
N LYS A 145 -10.73 19.72 -2.51
CA LYS A 145 -10.82 19.63 -3.97
C LYS A 145 -11.89 18.66 -4.44
N ILE A 146 -12.22 17.67 -3.63
CA ILE A 146 -13.25 16.65 -3.89
C ILE A 146 -14.07 16.46 -2.62
N SER A 147 -15.35 16.08 -2.77
CA SER A 147 -16.20 15.72 -1.64
C SER A 147 -16.10 14.23 -1.28
N ILE A 148 -16.38 13.88 -0.02
CA ILE A 148 -16.53 12.47 0.40
C ILE A 148 -17.69 11.81 -0.36
N ALA A 149 -18.75 12.56 -0.67
CA ALA A 149 -19.87 12.05 -1.46
C ALA A 149 -19.43 11.58 -2.86
N THR A 150 -18.50 12.30 -3.49
CA THR A 150 -17.91 11.90 -4.79
C THR A 150 -17.17 10.57 -4.68
N ILE A 151 -16.41 10.34 -3.58
CA ILE A 151 -15.75 9.05 -3.31
C ILE A 151 -16.82 7.95 -3.22
N ASN A 152 -17.82 8.12 -2.36
CA ASN A 152 -18.85 7.11 -2.12
C ASN A 152 -19.64 6.76 -3.40
N THR A 153 -19.90 7.75 -4.24
CA THR A 153 -20.55 7.53 -5.54
C THR A 153 -19.63 6.74 -6.47
N SER A 154 -18.36 7.14 -6.61
CA SER A 154 -17.40 6.51 -7.52
C SER A 154 -17.08 5.05 -7.18
N LEU A 155 -17.19 4.67 -5.90
CA LEU A 155 -16.98 3.29 -5.44
C LEU A 155 -18.18 2.37 -5.74
N LYS A 156 -19.36 2.94 -5.99
CA LYS A 156 -20.59 2.21 -6.38
C LYS A 156 -20.80 2.25 -7.89
N THR A 157 -20.78 3.45 -8.45
CA THR A 157 -21.03 3.71 -9.87
C THR A 157 -19.80 4.45 -10.43
N PRO A 158 -19.08 3.86 -11.40
CA PRO A 158 -17.93 4.52 -11.99
C PRO A 158 -18.29 5.89 -12.59
N LEU A 159 -17.43 6.88 -12.33
CA LEU A 159 -17.48 8.17 -13.00
C LEU A 159 -16.93 8.04 -14.43
N GLU A 160 -17.28 8.96 -15.31
CA GLU A 160 -16.79 8.99 -16.69
C GLU A 160 -15.25 9.02 -16.74
N GLU A 161 -14.64 9.84 -15.89
CA GLU A 161 -13.18 9.97 -15.82
C GLU A 161 -12.59 9.37 -14.55
N ARG A 162 -11.36 8.88 -14.67
CA ARG A 162 -10.54 8.47 -13.52
C ARG A 162 -10.09 9.68 -12.72
N PHE A 163 -9.91 9.47 -11.41
CA PHE A 163 -9.21 10.46 -10.60
C PHE A 163 -7.78 10.69 -11.10
N LYS A 164 -7.42 11.97 -11.26
CA LYS A 164 -6.05 12.38 -11.69
C LYS A 164 -5.08 12.46 -10.51
N TYR A 165 -5.56 12.27 -9.28
CA TYR A 165 -4.79 12.35 -8.04
C TYR A 165 -4.05 11.04 -7.79
N VAL A 166 -2.78 10.99 -8.18
CA VAL A 166 -1.90 9.84 -7.93
C VAL A 166 -0.63 10.33 -7.27
N VAL A 167 -0.41 9.95 -6.00
CA VAL A 167 0.78 10.35 -5.26
C VAL A 167 2.04 9.63 -5.76
N PRO A 168 3.27 10.19 -5.52
CA PRO A 168 4.54 9.59 -5.91
C PRO A 168 4.72 8.16 -5.39
N ALA A 169 5.62 7.41 -6.00
CA ALA A 169 5.89 6.03 -5.60
C ALA A 169 6.75 5.92 -4.33
N ASP A 170 7.54 6.95 -4.04
CA ASP A 170 8.58 6.95 -3.01
C ASP A 170 8.09 6.60 -1.59
N GLY A 171 6.83 6.94 -1.30
CA GLY A 171 6.20 6.60 -0.02
C GLY A 171 5.54 5.21 0.04
N LEU A 172 5.46 4.44 -1.07
CA LEU A 172 4.69 3.20 -1.13
C LEU A 172 5.54 1.95 -0.88
N TYR A 173 5.11 1.15 0.10
CA TYR A 173 5.77 -0.12 0.45
C TYR A 173 4.78 -1.28 0.46
N LEU A 174 5.15 -2.40 -0.18
CA LEU A 174 4.51 -3.68 0.05
C LEU A 174 4.99 -4.22 1.41
N TRP A 175 4.18 -4.03 2.43
CA TRP A 175 4.58 -4.24 3.82
C TRP A 175 4.51 -5.70 4.26
N LYS A 176 3.47 -6.41 3.82
CA LYS A 176 3.23 -7.80 4.21
C LYS A 176 2.42 -8.53 3.14
N ILE A 177 2.78 -9.78 2.91
CA ILE A 177 1.98 -10.74 2.13
C ILE A 177 1.60 -11.88 3.07
N LYS A 178 0.33 -12.29 3.04
CA LYS A 178 -0.19 -13.46 3.74
C LYS A 178 -0.59 -14.51 2.71
N TYR A 179 -0.05 -15.71 2.87
CA TYR A 179 -0.35 -16.89 2.05
C TYR A 179 -1.35 -17.81 2.72
#